data_f55244d3e5ef21d0d9ae507361557366
#
_entry.id   f55244d3e5ef21d0d9ae507361557366
#
_cell.length_a   1.000
_cell.length_b   1.000
_cell.length_c   1.000
_cell.angle_alpha   90.00
_cell.angle_beta   90.00
_cell.angle_gamma   90.00
#
_symmetry.space_group_name_H-M   'P 1'
#
loop_
_entity.id
_entity.type
_entity.pdbx_description
1 polymer ?
#
loop_
_entity_poly.entity_id
_entity_poly.type
_entity_poly.pdbx_seq_one_letter_code
_entity_poly.pdbx_strand_id
1 'polypeptide(L)'
;MNPTHLHIILVHVPVAALLFGALSLKIGTFWNSRPAQFLGYAVIFGGILAAFASGATGEEAEEALEALGGFSHELIHEHEEAAEGFMIGIWSLSAVALVGFVLLLRNHAKAKLFAWIVLIYASVVSLGGMRVGYLGGQISHPEAYDQTAAVSAEHEAHED
;
A
#
# COMPACT_ATOMS: atom_id res chain seq x y z
N MET A 1 -4.75 -16.11 -14.74
CA MET A 1 -3.75 -15.98 -13.65
C MET A 1 -4.48 -16.38 -12.38
N ASN A 2 -3.80 -17.05 -11.46
CA ASN A 2 -4.40 -17.38 -10.16
C ASN A 2 -4.66 -16.08 -9.38
N PRO A 3 -5.85 -15.88 -8.77
CA PRO A 3 -6.22 -14.67 -8.02
C PRO A 3 -5.20 -14.31 -6.94
N THR A 4 -4.74 -15.28 -6.16
CA THR A 4 -3.70 -15.10 -5.14
C THR A 4 -2.40 -14.52 -5.73
N HIS A 5 -1.95 -15.04 -6.87
CA HIS A 5 -0.74 -14.55 -7.54
C HIS A 5 -0.91 -13.11 -8.02
N LEU A 6 -2.08 -12.78 -8.57
CA LEU A 6 -2.39 -11.42 -9.01
C LEU A 6 -2.42 -10.45 -7.82
N HIS A 7 -3.04 -10.86 -6.70
CA HIS A 7 -3.08 -10.07 -5.47
C HIS A 7 -1.66 -9.77 -4.96
N ILE A 8 -0.80 -10.78 -4.83
CA ILE A 8 0.60 -10.62 -4.36
C ILE A 8 1.39 -9.63 -5.23
N ILE A 9 1.20 -9.63 -6.55
CA ILE A 9 1.86 -8.68 -7.45
C ILE A 9 1.32 -7.26 -7.22
N LEU A 10 0.01 -7.11 -7.07
CA LEU A 10 -0.66 -5.81 -6.97
C LEU A 10 -0.42 -5.09 -5.65
N VAL A 11 -0.31 -5.81 -4.52
CA VAL A 11 -0.26 -5.19 -3.18
C VAL A 11 0.95 -4.27 -2.95
N HIS A 12 2.04 -4.46 -3.69
CA HIS A 12 3.24 -3.62 -3.56
C HIS A 12 3.12 -2.28 -4.31
N VAL A 13 2.31 -2.24 -5.37
CA VAL A 13 2.20 -1.07 -6.26
C VAL A 13 1.62 0.16 -5.54
N PRO A 14 0.53 0.07 -4.75
CA PRO A 14 -0.06 1.22 -4.07
C PRO A 14 0.93 1.94 -3.17
N VAL A 15 1.61 1.21 -2.29
CA VAL A 15 2.54 1.79 -1.31
C VAL A 15 3.71 2.48 -2.02
N ALA A 16 4.33 1.81 -2.99
CA ALA A 16 5.42 2.38 -3.78
C ALA A 16 4.95 3.65 -4.52
N ALA A 17 3.80 3.59 -5.20
CA ALA A 17 3.27 4.73 -5.94
C ALA A 17 2.92 5.91 -5.01
N LEU A 18 2.31 5.68 -3.85
CA LEU A 18 2.03 6.75 -2.89
C LEU A 18 3.32 7.42 -2.39
N LEU A 19 4.37 6.65 -2.08
CA LEU A 19 5.65 7.19 -1.63
C LEU A 19 6.36 8.00 -2.74
N PHE A 20 6.46 7.46 -3.96
CA PHE A 20 7.09 8.15 -5.08
C PHE A 20 6.28 9.37 -5.53
N GLY A 21 4.95 9.26 -5.52
CA GLY A 21 4.06 10.38 -5.81
C GLY A 21 4.17 11.49 -4.77
N ALA A 22 4.22 11.15 -3.47
CA ALA A 22 4.45 12.10 -2.40
C ALA A 22 5.81 12.78 -2.52
N LEU A 23 6.87 12.03 -2.84
CA LEU A 23 8.21 12.59 -3.08
C LEU A 23 8.21 13.57 -4.27
N SER A 24 7.60 13.20 -5.39
CA SER A 24 7.48 14.06 -6.57
C SER A 24 6.67 15.32 -6.25
N LEU A 25 5.57 15.18 -5.49
CA LEU A 25 4.75 16.31 -5.07
C LEU A 25 5.50 17.24 -4.11
N LYS A 26 6.31 16.68 -3.19
CA LYS A 26 7.22 17.44 -2.31
C LYS A 26 8.21 18.27 -3.14
N ILE A 27 8.90 17.62 -4.08
CA ILE A 27 9.85 18.26 -4.98
C ILE A 27 9.16 19.39 -5.76
N GLY A 28 8.03 19.07 -6.40
CA GLY A 28 7.27 20.04 -7.19
C GLY A 28 6.76 21.25 -6.38
N THR A 29 6.34 21.00 -5.14
CA THR A 29 5.79 22.06 -4.28
C THR A 29 6.88 22.95 -3.68
N PHE A 30 8.04 22.35 -3.32
CA PHE A 30 9.17 23.07 -2.78
C PHE A 30 9.81 24.00 -3.82
N TRP A 31 10.10 23.47 -5.02
CA TRP A 31 10.72 24.24 -6.12
C TRP A 31 9.72 24.95 -7.03
N ASN A 32 8.41 24.94 -6.70
CA ASN A 32 7.33 25.49 -7.52
C ASN A 32 7.33 24.97 -8.97
N SER A 33 7.71 23.69 -9.16
CA SER A 33 7.72 23.01 -10.44
C SER A 33 6.37 22.37 -10.73
N ARG A 34 5.57 22.98 -11.59
CA ARG A 34 4.27 22.42 -12.00
C ARG A 34 4.40 21.03 -12.62
N PRO A 35 5.34 20.74 -13.54
CA PRO A 35 5.48 19.39 -14.09
C PRO A 35 5.70 18.32 -13.01
N ALA A 36 6.53 18.61 -11.99
CA ALA A 36 6.76 17.69 -10.89
C ALA A 36 5.51 17.52 -9.99
N GLN A 37 4.71 18.58 -9.79
CA GLN A 37 3.43 18.47 -9.08
C GLN A 37 2.43 17.61 -9.88
N PHE A 38 2.32 17.79 -11.18
CA PHE A 38 1.50 16.98 -12.06
C PHE A 38 1.91 15.50 -11.99
N LEU A 39 3.21 15.21 -12.08
CA LEU A 39 3.74 13.87 -11.96
C LEU A 39 3.39 13.27 -10.59
N GLY A 40 3.55 14.04 -9.50
CA GLY A 40 3.20 13.60 -8.15
C GLY A 40 1.74 13.18 -8.02
N TYR A 41 0.81 14.03 -8.49
CA TYR A 41 -0.62 13.67 -8.51
C TYR A 41 -0.92 12.48 -9.41
N ALA A 42 -0.34 12.40 -10.61
CA ALA A 42 -0.57 11.29 -11.53
C ALA A 42 -0.12 9.95 -10.91
N VAL A 43 1.04 9.92 -10.27
CA VAL A 43 1.56 8.73 -9.59
C VAL A 43 0.71 8.37 -8.38
N ILE A 44 0.24 9.36 -7.57
CA ILE A 44 -0.69 9.10 -6.45
C ILE A 44 -2.00 8.50 -6.96
N PHE A 45 -2.60 9.04 -8.03
CA PHE A 45 -3.81 8.46 -8.63
C PHE A 45 -3.58 7.05 -9.16
N GLY A 46 -2.41 6.79 -9.77
CA GLY A 46 -2.01 5.44 -10.18
C GLY A 46 -1.96 4.47 -8.99
N GLY A 47 -1.40 4.91 -7.86
CA GLY A 47 -1.36 4.16 -6.60
C GLY A 47 -2.76 3.90 -6.02
N ILE A 48 -3.64 4.89 -6.06
CA ILE A 48 -5.03 4.77 -5.63
C ILE A 48 -5.77 3.72 -6.49
N LEU A 49 -5.63 3.77 -7.81
CA LEU A 49 -6.22 2.78 -8.71
C LEU A 49 -5.69 1.37 -8.47
N ALA A 50 -4.37 1.26 -8.22
CA ALA A 50 -3.76 -0.02 -7.88
C ALA A 50 -4.27 -0.57 -6.54
N ALA A 51 -4.53 0.30 -5.54
CA ALA A 51 -5.12 -0.10 -4.26
C ALA A 51 -6.53 -0.66 -4.45
N PHE A 52 -7.37 -0.02 -5.27
CA PHE A 52 -8.70 -0.55 -5.60
C PHE A 52 -8.61 -1.90 -6.33
N ALA A 53 -7.69 -2.04 -7.28
CA ALA A 53 -7.48 -3.30 -7.98
C ALA A 53 -6.99 -4.41 -7.03
N SER A 54 -6.10 -4.08 -6.10
CA SER A 54 -5.62 -5.01 -5.07
C SER A 54 -6.74 -5.43 -4.11
N GLY A 55 -7.56 -4.46 -3.63
CA GLY A 55 -8.70 -4.75 -2.78
C GLY A 55 -9.72 -5.68 -3.44
N ALA A 56 -9.99 -5.47 -4.74
CA ALA A 56 -10.92 -6.32 -5.49
C ALA A 56 -10.44 -7.77 -5.69
N THR A 57 -9.14 -8.06 -5.51
CA THR A 57 -8.55 -9.40 -5.63
C THR A 57 -8.28 -10.04 -4.26
N GLY A 58 -8.48 -9.31 -3.15
CA GLY A 58 -8.16 -9.76 -1.80
C GLY A 58 -9.05 -10.92 -1.35
N GLU A 59 -10.35 -10.75 -1.48
CA GLU A 59 -11.36 -11.73 -1.07
C GLU A 59 -11.17 -13.10 -1.78
N GLU A 60 -10.96 -13.09 -3.11
CA GLU A 60 -10.69 -14.32 -3.86
C GLU A 60 -9.33 -14.96 -3.47
N ALA A 61 -8.35 -14.16 -3.08
CA ALA A 61 -7.05 -14.65 -2.63
C ALA A 61 -7.15 -15.30 -1.24
N GLU A 62 -7.94 -14.73 -0.35
CA GLU A 62 -8.24 -15.27 0.98
C GLU A 62 -8.97 -16.60 0.90
N GLU A 63 -10.09 -16.67 0.17
CA GLU A 63 -10.83 -17.93 -0.04
C GLU A 63 -9.92 -19.05 -0.58
N ALA A 64 -8.98 -18.69 -1.48
CA ALA A 64 -8.03 -19.66 -2.02
C ALA A 64 -7.01 -20.13 -0.96
N LEU A 65 -6.57 -19.26 -0.03
CA LEU A 65 -5.67 -19.61 1.07
C LEU A 65 -6.37 -20.48 2.10
N GLU A 66 -7.59 -20.15 2.48
CA GLU A 66 -8.40 -20.95 3.41
C GLU A 66 -8.66 -22.36 2.87
N ALA A 67 -8.96 -22.49 1.57
CA ALA A 67 -9.16 -23.78 0.90
C ALA A 67 -7.89 -24.66 0.88
N LEU A 68 -6.70 -24.06 0.85
CA LEU A 68 -5.42 -24.77 0.92
C LEU A 68 -5.11 -25.27 2.33
N GLY A 69 -5.58 -24.56 3.37
CA GLY A 69 -5.30 -24.87 4.78
C GLY A 69 -3.84 -24.59 5.17
N GLY A 70 -3.56 -24.66 6.48
CA GLY A 70 -2.19 -24.50 7.00
C GLY A 70 -1.78 -23.05 7.30
N PHE A 71 -2.68 -22.09 7.11
CA PHE A 71 -2.46 -20.66 7.43
C PHE A 71 -3.14 -20.29 8.75
N SER A 72 -2.57 -19.31 9.46
CA SER A 72 -3.16 -18.80 10.70
C SER A 72 -4.38 -17.92 10.39
N HIS A 73 -5.57 -18.35 10.84
CA HIS A 73 -6.79 -17.53 10.73
C HIS A 73 -6.67 -16.20 11.47
N GLU A 74 -5.94 -16.15 12.59
CA GLU A 74 -5.70 -14.92 13.34
C GLU A 74 -4.91 -13.90 12.51
N LEU A 75 -3.82 -14.32 11.82
CA LEU A 75 -3.04 -13.44 10.95
C LEU A 75 -3.83 -12.99 9.72
N ILE A 76 -4.67 -13.85 9.15
CA ILE A 76 -5.55 -13.48 8.04
C ILE A 76 -6.50 -12.37 8.50
N HIS A 77 -7.16 -12.55 9.64
CA HIS A 77 -8.09 -11.55 10.19
C HIS A 77 -7.40 -10.21 10.54
N GLU A 78 -6.21 -10.24 11.15
CA GLU A 78 -5.44 -9.01 11.40
C GLU A 78 -5.04 -8.29 10.11
N HIS A 79 -4.70 -9.06 9.05
CA HIS A 79 -4.40 -8.51 7.75
C HIS A 79 -5.62 -7.83 7.12
N GLU A 80 -6.80 -8.43 7.19
CA GLU A 80 -8.06 -7.87 6.70
C GLU A 80 -8.40 -6.56 7.41
N GLU A 81 -8.39 -6.55 8.76
CA GLU A 81 -8.66 -5.32 9.52
C GLU A 81 -7.70 -4.18 9.14
N ALA A 82 -6.42 -4.51 8.95
CA ALA A 82 -5.43 -3.53 8.52
C ALA A 82 -5.69 -3.06 7.07
N ALA A 83 -6.13 -3.96 6.18
CA ALA A 83 -6.48 -3.65 4.79
C ALA A 83 -7.72 -2.76 4.71
N GLU A 84 -8.75 -3.03 5.51
CA GLU A 84 -9.94 -2.16 5.61
C GLU A 84 -9.57 -0.74 6.04
N GLY A 85 -8.76 -0.62 7.10
CA GLY A 85 -8.25 0.68 7.57
C GLY A 85 -7.44 1.41 6.49
N PHE A 86 -6.60 0.70 5.76
CA PHE A 86 -5.85 1.25 4.63
C PHE A 86 -6.79 1.71 3.50
N MET A 87 -7.81 0.93 3.16
CA MET A 87 -8.79 1.30 2.11
C MET A 87 -9.62 2.52 2.48
N ILE A 88 -10.00 2.71 3.76
CA ILE A 88 -10.62 3.95 4.24
C ILE A 88 -9.68 5.15 4.01
N GLY A 89 -8.38 4.97 4.29
CA GLY A 89 -7.34 5.95 3.99
C GLY A 89 -7.24 6.27 2.49
N ILE A 90 -7.30 5.28 1.61
CA ILE A 90 -7.29 5.42 0.15
C ILE A 90 -8.52 6.19 -0.35
N TRP A 91 -9.73 5.86 0.12
CA TRP A 91 -10.95 6.57 -0.26
C TRP A 91 -10.90 8.05 0.10
N SER A 92 -10.51 8.36 1.33
CA SER A 92 -10.41 9.73 1.80
C SER A 92 -9.25 10.51 1.14
N LEU A 93 -8.10 9.86 0.91
CA LEU A 93 -7.00 10.44 0.13
C LEU A 93 -7.43 10.76 -1.30
N SER A 94 -8.23 9.89 -1.93
CA SER A 94 -8.75 10.10 -3.29
C SER A 94 -9.52 11.42 -3.39
N ALA A 95 -10.41 11.69 -2.43
CA ALA A 95 -11.19 12.93 -2.41
C ALA A 95 -10.30 14.17 -2.22
N VAL A 96 -9.36 14.11 -1.27
CA VAL A 96 -8.44 15.24 -0.98
C VAL A 96 -7.48 15.47 -2.14
N ALA A 97 -6.95 14.42 -2.75
CA ALA A 97 -6.06 14.51 -3.91
C ALA A 97 -6.77 15.10 -5.13
N LEU A 98 -8.03 14.70 -5.36
CA LEU A 98 -8.84 15.26 -6.46
C LEU A 98 -9.05 16.77 -6.28
N VAL A 99 -9.40 17.22 -5.07
CA VAL A 99 -9.53 18.66 -4.78
C VAL A 99 -8.20 19.37 -5.00
N GLY A 100 -7.08 18.85 -4.48
CA GLY A 100 -5.76 19.44 -4.66
C GLY A 100 -5.35 19.53 -6.14
N PHE A 101 -5.62 18.48 -6.91
CA PHE A 101 -5.32 18.45 -8.34
C PHE A 101 -6.16 19.47 -9.13
N VAL A 102 -7.47 19.58 -8.85
CA VAL A 102 -8.34 20.59 -9.47
C VAL A 102 -7.86 22.01 -9.14
N LEU A 103 -7.44 22.28 -7.91
CA LEU A 103 -6.89 23.57 -7.52
C LEU A 103 -5.57 23.87 -8.26
N LEU A 104 -4.73 22.86 -8.49
CA LEU A 104 -3.51 22.99 -9.30
C LEU A 104 -3.85 23.32 -10.76
N LEU A 105 -4.81 22.61 -11.36
CA LEU A 105 -5.26 22.88 -12.74
C LEU A 105 -5.75 24.31 -12.91
N ARG A 106 -6.51 24.82 -11.94
CA ARG A 106 -7.11 26.16 -11.95
C ARG A 106 -6.15 27.28 -11.51
N ASN A 107 -4.89 27.00 -11.24
CA ASN A 107 -3.92 27.97 -10.69
C ASN A 107 -4.44 28.70 -9.42
N HIS A 108 -5.22 27.96 -8.60
CA HIS A 108 -5.84 28.55 -7.44
C HIS A 108 -4.83 28.83 -6.32
N ALA A 109 -4.98 29.94 -5.57
CA ALA A 109 -4.05 30.32 -4.51
C ALA A 109 -3.83 29.23 -3.44
N LYS A 110 -4.81 28.36 -3.19
CA LYS A 110 -4.72 27.24 -2.24
C LYS A 110 -4.06 25.98 -2.81
N ALA A 111 -3.66 25.94 -4.09
CA ALA A 111 -3.08 24.74 -4.71
C ALA A 111 -1.85 24.23 -3.93
N LYS A 112 -0.96 25.14 -3.53
CA LYS A 112 0.25 24.82 -2.75
C LYS A 112 -0.08 24.24 -1.37
N LEU A 113 -1.08 24.77 -0.68
CA LEU A 113 -1.54 24.26 0.62
C LEU A 113 -2.06 22.83 0.46
N PHE A 114 -2.92 22.59 -0.53
CA PHE A 114 -3.47 21.26 -0.78
C PHE A 114 -2.41 20.26 -1.23
N ALA A 115 -1.39 20.69 -1.98
CA ALA A 115 -0.26 19.82 -2.31
C ALA A 115 0.48 19.33 -1.05
N TRP A 116 0.68 20.19 -0.04
CA TRP A 116 1.25 19.79 1.25
C TRP A 116 0.32 18.86 2.03
N ILE A 117 -0.99 19.13 2.04
CA ILE A 117 -1.98 18.26 2.71
C ILE A 117 -1.96 16.86 2.06
N VAL A 118 -2.03 16.80 0.73
CA VAL A 118 -2.00 15.52 0.00
C VAL A 118 -0.70 14.76 0.23
N LEU A 119 0.46 15.45 0.22
CA LEU A 119 1.76 14.86 0.51
C LEU A 119 1.80 14.20 1.89
N ILE A 120 1.41 14.96 2.93
CA ILE A 120 1.41 14.45 4.31
C ILE A 120 0.44 13.28 4.42
N TYR A 121 -0.76 13.42 3.86
CA TYR A 121 -1.78 12.40 3.94
C TYR A 121 -1.39 11.12 3.18
N ALA A 122 -0.85 11.22 1.96
CA ALA A 122 -0.34 10.08 1.21
C ALA A 122 0.79 9.36 1.98
N SER A 123 1.67 10.10 2.67
CA SER A 123 2.70 9.51 3.51
C SER A 123 2.12 8.74 4.70
N VAL A 124 1.09 9.27 5.36
CA VAL A 124 0.40 8.58 6.48
C VAL A 124 -0.31 7.32 5.97
N VAL A 125 -1.04 7.43 4.87
CA VAL A 125 -1.72 6.26 4.26
C VAL A 125 -0.71 5.19 3.83
N SER A 126 0.48 5.59 3.33
CA SER A 126 1.55 4.64 2.99
C SER A 126 2.03 3.82 4.19
N LEU A 127 2.08 4.41 5.40
CA LEU A 127 2.41 3.66 6.62
C LEU A 127 1.36 2.58 6.93
N GLY A 128 0.07 2.89 6.72
CA GLY A 128 -1.01 1.89 6.80
C GLY A 128 -0.80 0.74 5.81
N GLY A 129 -0.50 1.08 4.55
CA GLY A 129 -0.20 0.08 3.52
C GLY A 129 1.04 -0.77 3.82
N MET A 130 2.08 -0.19 4.45
CA MET A 130 3.24 -0.96 4.92
C MET A 130 2.86 -1.98 5.99
N ARG A 131 1.95 -1.62 6.92
CA ARG A 131 1.43 -2.57 7.93
C ARG A 131 0.69 -3.73 7.26
N VAL A 132 -0.18 -3.44 6.29
CA VAL A 132 -0.88 -4.47 5.51
C VAL A 132 0.12 -5.40 4.82
N GLY A 133 1.15 -4.83 4.17
CA GLY A 133 2.21 -5.61 3.53
C GLY A 133 3.02 -6.46 4.50
N TYR A 134 3.29 -5.96 5.72
CA TYR A 134 3.98 -6.71 6.77
C TYR A 134 3.17 -7.93 7.22
N LEU A 135 1.87 -7.76 7.49
CA LEU A 135 0.96 -8.85 7.89
C LEU A 135 0.81 -9.88 6.75
N GLY A 136 0.65 -9.42 5.50
CA GLY A 136 0.61 -10.31 4.34
C GLY A 136 1.92 -11.10 4.14
N GLY A 137 3.06 -10.49 4.47
CA GLY A 137 4.35 -11.16 4.49
C GLY A 137 4.42 -12.28 5.52
N GLN A 138 3.90 -12.07 6.73
CA GLN A 138 3.84 -13.10 7.78
C GLN A 138 2.95 -14.30 7.38
N ILE A 139 1.86 -14.05 6.65
CA ILE A 139 1.00 -15.10 6.13
C ILE A 139 1.71 -15.91 5.04
N SER A 140 2.38 -15.22 4.10
CA SER A 140 2.98 -15.85 2.92
C SER A 140 4.36 -16.48 3.17
N HIS A 141 5.10 -15.97 4.16
CA HIS A 141 6.48 -16.33 4.47
C HIS A 141 6.70 -16.40 5.99
N PRO A 142 5.98 -17.27 6.73
CA PRO A 142 6.11 -17.37 8.17
C PRO A 142 7.55 -17.69 8.60
N GLU A 143 8.30 -18.45 7.81
CA GLU A 143 9.71 -18.78 8.04
C GLU A 143 10.64 -17.56 8.10
N ALA A 144 10.28 -16.46 7.46
CA ALA A 144 11.06 -15.21 7.48
C ALA A 144 10.87 -14.40 8.77
N TYR A 145 9.80 -14.68 9.53
CA TYR A 145 9.41 -13.94 10.74
C TYR A 145 9.57 -14.77 12.02
N ASP A 146 9.57 -16.09 11.93
CA ASP A 146 9.77 -17.00 13.07
C ASP A 146 11.25 -17.42 13.17
N GLN A 147 12.06 -16.60 13.87
CA GLN A 147 13.46 -16.89 14.10
C GLN A 147 13.70 -18.17 14.94
N THR A 148 12.70 -18.62 15.71
CA THR A 148 12.80 -19.85 16.48
C THR A 148 12.70 -21.08 15.60
N ALA A 149 11.86 -21.07 14.58
CA ALA A 149 11.75 -22.16 13.60
C ALA A 149 13.02 -22.30 12.74
N ALA A 150 13.65 -21.18 12.34
CA ALA A 150 14.90 -21.20 11.58
C ALA A 150 16.07 -21.79 12.39
N VAL A 151 16.18 -21.44 13.67
CA VAL A 151 17.25 -21.96 14.58
C VAL A 151 17.03 -23.45 14.85
N SER A 152 15.78 -23.92 14.96
CA SER A 152 15.48 -25.34 15.15
C SER A 152 15.83 -26.19 13.92
N ALA A 153 15.55 -25.69 12.72
CA ALA A 153 15.88 -26.38 11.47
C ALA A 153 17.41 -26.46 11.22
N GLU A 154 18.17 -25.43 11.61
CA GLU A 154 19.64 -25.48 11.55
C GLU A 154 20.23 -26.46 12.56
N HIS A 155 19.62 -26.64 13.73
CA HIS A 155 20.10 -27.59 14.75
C HIS A 155 19.87 -29.04 14.32
N GLU A 156 18.70 -29.35 13.74
CA GLU A 156 18.39 -30.69 13.21
C GLU A 156 19.29 -31.06 12.01
N ALA A 157 19.64 -30.09 11.16
CA ALA A 157 20.52 -30.31 10.00
C ALA A 157 22.01 -30.56 10.36
N HIS A 158 22.43 -30.26 11.58
CA HIS A 158 23.80 -30.48 12.08
C HIS A 158 23.94 -31.73 12.95
N GLU A 159 22.86 -32.44 13.27
CA GLU A 159 22.88 -33.69 14.04
C GLU A 159 22.84 -34.95 13.17
N ASP A 160 22.68 -34.84 11.83
CA ASP A 160 22.77 -35.91 10.84
C ASP A 160 24.13 -35.89 10.10
#